data_b87a3b37d77d375b5c2477f03c3b646a
#
_entry.id   b87a3b37d77d375b5c2477f03c3b646a
#
_cell.length_a   1.000
_cell.length_b   1.000
_cell.length_c   1.000
_cell.angle_alpha   90.00
_cell.angle_beta   90.00
_cell.angle_gamma   90.00
#
_symmetry.space_group_name_H-M   'P 1'
#
loop_
_entity.id
_entity.type
_entity.pdbx_description
1 polymer ?
#
loop_
_entity_poly.entity_id
_entity_poly.type
_entity_poly.pdbx_seq_one_letter_code
_entity_poly.pdbx_strand_id
1 'polypeptide(L)'
;SALESYAQKVLKTPVSIAEFRSDLSDRKINLDFIEVKNPETFKNENAFVLNHLSATIDTESKEDLIILEQLEFDGLLFTLEQNNKQVNLVVLLKNLEQTSMGSSNSIIKDKSSQTNQKTEAGSEARVIIKDLKFINTQLNIDTQWFKDTVEVPDVVIRNFGAPNGIPINHVGPELMKIALRRIQEEVENKGLRLNEKEIKEGVRRKLEGELEELKGKLNNKAKGFFKKLGL
;
A
#
# COMPACT_ATOMS: atom_id res chain seq x y z
N SER A 1 4.15 -11.60 15.22
CA SER A 1 5.52 -11.13 15.51
C SER A 1 5.55 -9.63 15.79
N ALA A 2 6.64 -9.09 16.35
CA ALA A 2 6.82 -7.66 16.55
C ALA A 2 6.77 -6.89 15.21
N LEU A 3 7.31 -7.49 14.15
CA LEU A 3 7.31 -6.92 12.81
C LEU A 3 5.90 -6.83 12.22
N GLU A 4 5.09 -7.86 12.38
CA GLU A 4 3.67 -7.83 11.97
C GLU A 4 2.89 -6.77 12.75
N SER A 5 3.07 -6.72 14.06
CA SER A 5 2.41 -5.71 14.92
C SER A 5 2.77 -4.28 14.53
N TYR A 6 4.03 -4.04 14.18
CA TYR A 6 4.48 -2.75 13.68
C TYR A 6 3.84 -2.42 12.33
N ALA A 7 3.87 -3.35 11.37
CA ALA A 7 3.28 -3.16 10.05
C ALA A 7 1.77 -2.93 10.12
N GLN A 8 1.05 -3.67 10.98
CA GLN A 8 -0.39 -3.47 11.22
C GLN A 8 -0.69 -2.07 11.76
N LYS A 9 0.14 -1.56 12.68
CA LYS A 9 -0.02 -0.21 13.23
C LYS A 9 0.15 0.86 12.15
N VAL A 10 1.10 0.67 11.24
CA VAL A 10 1.42 1.62 10.16
C VAL A 10 0.34 1.62 9.08
N LEU A 11 -0.07 0.45 8.63
CA LEU A 11 -1.05 0.26 7.55
C LEU A 11 -2.50 0.32 8.02
N LYS A 12 -2.73 0.20 9.33
CA LYS A 12 -4.06 0.09 9.97
C LYS A 12 -4.90 -1.04 9.40
N THR A 13 -4.25 -2.14 9.02
CA THR A 13 -4.87 -3.36 8.52
C THR A 13 -4.03 -4.57 8.93
N PRO A 14 -4.62 -5.77 9.09
CA PRO A 14 -3.88 -6.96 9.47
C PRO A 14 -2.76 -7.30 8.49
N VAL A 15 -1.61 -7.70 9.03
CA VAL A 15 -0.43 -8.14 8.28
C VAL A 15 0.02 -9.48 8.83
N SER A 16 0.33 -10.44 7.97
CA SER A 16 0.90 -11.73 8.32
C SER A 16 2.17 -12.03 7.54
N ILE A 17 3.10 -12.72 8.17
CA ILE A 17 4.37 -13.17 7.59
C ILE A 17 4.47 -14.67 7.83
N ALA A 18 4.56 -15.46 6.76
CA ALA A 18 4.58 -16.92 6.88
C ALA A 18 5.92 -17.45 7.37
N GLU A 19 7.02 -16.89 6.88
CA GLU A 19 8.36 -17.38 7.24
C GLU A 19 9.36 -16.22 7.42
N PHE A 20 10.17 -16.33 8.46
CA PHE A 20 11.31 -15.46 8.74
C PHE A 20 12.56 -16.30 8.87
N ARG A 21 13.59 -15.97 8.10
CA ARG A 21 14.90 -16.63 8.16
C ARG A 21 16.01 -15.57 8.29
N SER A 22 16.96 -15.81 9.17
CA SER A 22 18.15 -14.99 9.29
C SER A 22 19.40 -15.87 9.20
N ASP A 23 20.34 -15.46 8.38
CA ASP A 23 21.67 -16.03 8.30
C ASP A 23 22.69 -14.98 8.76
N LEU A 24 23.19 -15.16 9.96
CA LEU A 24 24.15 -14.22 10.57
C LEU A 24 25.53 -14.31 9.92
N SER A 25 25.89 -15.47 9.37
CA SER A 25 27.17 -15.67 8.67
C SER A 25 27.20 -14.86 7.37
N ASP A 26 26.11 -14.92 6.63
CA ASP A 26 25.94 -14.19 5.37
C ASP A 26 25.33 -12.81 5.55
N ARG A 27 25.02 -12.43 6.80
CA ARG A 27 24.37 -11.15 7.13
C ARG A 27 23.07 -10.92 6.34
N LYS A 28 22.32 -12.00 6.10
CA LYS A 28 21.09 -11.97 5.32
C LYS A 28 19.86 -12.17 6.19
N ILE A 29 18.82 -11.45 5.82
CA ILE A 29 17.46 -11.60 6.37
C ILE A 29 16.53 -11.86 5.20
N ASN A 30 15.68 -12.86 5.34
CA ASN A 30 14.66 -13.23 4.36
C ASN A 30 13.31 -13.35 5.03
N LEU A 31 12.30 -12.80 4.38
CA LEU A 31 10.89 -12.95 4.73
C LEU A 31 10.15 -13.53 3.53
N ASP A 32 9.33 -14.53 3.76
CA ASP A 32 8.54 -15.16 2.70
C ASP A 32 7.04 -15.04 3.00
N PHE A 33 6.27 -14.82 1.93
CA PHE A 33 4.81 -14.74 1.95
C PHE A 33 4.27 -13.76 2.98
N ILE A 34 4.46 -12.48 2.67
CA ILE A 34 3.89 -11.37 3.43
C ILE A 34 2.52 -11.03 2.83
N GLU A 35 1.47 -11.10 3.64
CA GLU A 35 0.11 -10.74 3.24
C GLU A 35 -0.34 -9.50 3.99
N VAL A 36 -0.90 -8.54 3.27
CA VAL A 36 -1.54 -7.36 3.84
C VAL A 36 -3.01 -7.36 3.47
N LYS A 37 -3.86 -7.44 4.48
CA LYS A 37 -5.31 -7.46 4.29
C LYS A 37 -5.82 -6.13 3.75
N ASN A 38 -6.92 -6.18 3.03
CA ASN A 38 -7.66 -4.98 2.68
C ASN A 38 -8.30 -4.34 3.92
N PRO A 39 -8.51 -3.01 3.89
CA PRO A 39 -9.42 -2.38 4.82
C PRO A 39 -10.83 -3.01 4.74
N GLU A 40 -11.56 -3.05 5.86
CA GLU A 40 -12.82 -3.82 6.02
C GLU A 40 -13.92 -3.52 4.98
N THR A 41 -13.86 -2.40 4.29
CA THR A 41 -14.89 -1.98 3.33
C THR A 41 -14.73 -2.59 1.93
N PHE A 42 -13.69 -3.38 1.70
CA PHE A 42 -13.36 -3.99 0.42
C PHE A 42 -13.66 -5.50 0.43
N LYS A 43 -13.93 -6.08 -0.76
CA LYS A 43 -14.34 -7.48 -0.92
C LYS A 43 -13.17 -8.46 -0.95
N ASN A 44 -12.09 -8.08 -1.64
CA ASN A 44 -10.91 -8.93 -1.71
C ASN A 44 -10.25 -9.00 -0.34
N GLU A 45 -9.83 -10.17 0.05
CA GLU A 45 -9.24 -10.41 1.36
C GLU A 45 -7.92 -9.64 1.53
N ASN A 46 -7.04 -9.71 0.53
CA ASN A 46 -5.73 -9.08 0.57
C ASN A 46 -5.66 -7.86 -0.33
N ALA A 47 -5.07 -6.77 0.17
CA ALA A 47 -4.67 -5.62 -0.64
C ALA A 47 -3.43 -5.95 -1.44
N PHE A 48 -2.44 -6.58 -0.81
CA PHE A 48 -1.28 -7.11 -1.51
C PHE A 48 -0.66 -8.33 -0.82
N VAL A 49 0.08 -9.08 -1.62
CA VAL A 49 0.91 -10.20 -1.21
C VAL A 49 2.32 -9.95 -1.74
N LEU A 50 3.33 -10.16 -0.94
CA LEU A 50 4.73 -10.13 -1.34
C LEU A 50 5.31 -11.53 -1.18
N ASN A 51 5.83 -12.09 -2.27
CA ASN A 51 6.39 -13.44 -2.24
C ASN A 51 7.66 -13.51 -1.41
N HIS A 52 8.59 -12.60 -1.62
CA HIS A 52 9.89 -12.64 -1.00
C HIS A 52 10.45 -11.23 -0.74
N LEU A 53 11.01 -11.05 0.44
CA LEU A 53 11.80 -9.88 0.80
C LEU A 53 13.16 -10.36 1.29
N SER A 54 14.23 -9.83 0.72
CA SER A 54 15.60 -10.11 1.16
C SER A 54 16.35 -8.85 1.50
N ALA A 55 17.13 -8.90 2.57
CA ALA A 55 18.01 -7.83 2.98
C ALA A 55 19.40 -8.37 3.25
N THR A 56 20.44 -7.66 2.80
CA THR A 56 21.84 -7.94 3.13
C THR A 56 22.40 -6.77 3.93
N ILE A 57 22.90 -7.04 5.13
CA ILE A 57 23.48 -6.02 6.01
C ILE A 57 24.94 -5.81 5.63
N ASP A 58 25.33 -4.56 5.43
CA ASP A 58 26.72 -4.18 5.12
C ASP A 58 27.62 -4.32 6.35
N THR A 59 28.88 -4.66 6.13
CA THR A 59 29.90 -4.79 7.18
C THR A 59 30.22 -3.48 7.90
N GLU A 60 29.96 -2.34 7.26
CA GLU A 60 30.17 -1.01 7.81
C GLU A 60 29.04 -0.54 8.75
N SER A 61 27.99 -1.36 8.93
CA SER A 61 26.90 -1.06 9.86
C SER A 61 27.37 -0.94 11.31
N LYS A 62 26.75 0.00 12.03
CA LYS A 62 26.97 0.29 13.46
C LYS A 62 25.65 0.30 14.20
N GLU A 63 25.67 0.36 15.53
CA GLU A 63 24.44 0.39 16.36
C GLU A 63 23.50 1.56 16.01
N ASP A 64 24.06 2.72 15.71
CA ASP A 64 23.32 3.95 15.39
C ASP A 64 23.08 4.16 13.88
N LEU A 65 23.77 3.41 13.01
CA LEU A 65 23.67 3.48 11.55
C LEU A 65 23.70 2.09 10.91
N ILE A 66 22.54 1.59 10.54
CA ILE A 66 22.39 0.33 9.81
C ILE A 66 22.51 0.62 8.33
N ILE A 67 23.45 -0.03 7.66
CA ILE A 67 23.60 0.06 6.22
C ILE A 67 23.17 -1.27 5.63
N LEU A 68 22.16 -1.24 4.76
CA LEU A 68 21.80 -2.37 3.93
C LEU A 68 22.52 -2.25 2.59
N GLU A 69 23.30 -3.27 2.26
CA GLU A 69 23.91 -3.38 0.94
C GLU A 69 22.85 -3.52 -0.13
N GLN A 70 21.85 -4.35 0.15
CA GLN A 70 20.69 -4.57 -0.71
C GLN A 70 19.43 -4.79 0.13
N LEU A 71 18.32 -4.22 -0.35
CA LEU A 71 16.96 -4.58 0.06
C LEU A 71 16.14 -4.82 -1.20
N GLU A 72 15.59 -6.03 -1.34
CA GLU A 72 14.85 -6.44 -2.52
C GLU A 72 13.47 -6.94 -2.14
N PHE A 73 12.47 -6.39 -2.81
CA PHE A 73 11.07 -6.83 -2.79
C PHE A 73 10.81 -7.57 -4.10
N ASP A 74 10.57 -8.87 -4.03
CA ASP A 74 10.37 -9.74 -5.19
C ASP A 74 8.96 -10.34 -5.19
N GLY A 75 8.24 -10.12 -6.27
CA GLY A 75 6.92 -10.70 -6.46
C GLY A 75 5.83 -10.03 -5.65
N LEU A 76 5.79 -8.70 -5.62
CA LEU A 76 4.67 -7.94 -5.07
C LEU A 76 3.48 -8.03 -6.02
N LEU A 77 2.37 -8.62 -5.54
CA LEU A 77 1.07 -8.57 -6.21
C LEU A 77 0.15 -7.64 -5.43
N PHE A 78 -0.20 -6.52 -6.02
CA PHE A 78 -1.18 -5.59 -5.49
C PHE A 78 -2.53 -5.78 -6.18
N THR A 79 -3.61 -5.89 -5.41
CA THR A 79 -4.98 -5.93 -5.94
C THR A 79 -5.65 -4.58 -5.71
N LEU A 80 -5.79 -3.81 -6.79
CA LEU A 80 -6.52 -2.55 -6.79
C LEU A 80 -8.01 -2.86 -6.81
N GLU A 81 -8.70 -2.54 -5.75
CA GLU A 81 -10.14 -2.69 -5.64
C GLU A 81 -10.82 -1.34 -5.44
N GLN A 82 -11.91 -1.15 -6.16
CA GLN A 82 -12.77 0.01 -6.04
C GLN A 82 -14.14 -0.41 -5.49
N ASN A 83 -14.61 0.27 -4.46
CA ASN A 83 -15.99 0.24 -4.03
C ASN A 83 -16.74 1.52 -4.47
N ASN A 84 -18.00 1.68 -4.06
CA ASN A 84 -18.83 2.83 -4.48
C ASN A 84 -18.32 4.20 -3.97
N LYS A 85 -17.32 4.24 -3.10
CA LYS A 85 -16.86 5.47 -2.45
C LYS A 85 -15.38 5.73 -2.67
N GLN A 86 -14.55 4.69 -2.72
CA GLN A 86 -13.10 4.83 -2.66
C GLN A 86 -12.37 3.63 -3.27
N VAL A 87 -11.06 3.80 -3.45
CA VAL A 87 -10.14 2.78 -3.91
C VAL A 87 -9.22 2.41 -2.74
N ASN A 88 -8.96 1.12 -2.55
CA ASN A 88 -8.15 0.62 -1.44
C ASN A 88 -6.73 1.22 -1.41
N LEU A 89 -6.10 1.42 -2.56
CA LEU A 89 -4.80 2.08 -2.69
C LEU A 89 -4.78 3.47 -2.02
N VAL A 90 -5.82 4.27 -2.25
CA VAL A 90 -5.93 5.62 -1.68
C VAL A 90 -6.09 5.56 -0.16
N VAL A 91 -6.86 4.59 0.34
CA VAL A 91 -7.03 4.38 1.79
C VAL A 91 -5.70 4.00 2.45
N LEU A 92 -4.95 3.08 1.85
CA LEU A 92 -3.65 2.65 2.36
C LEU A 92 -2.63 3.80 2.36
N LEU A 93 -2.54 4.58 1.27
CA LEU A 93 -1.68 5.76 1.18
C LEU A 93 -2.02 6.78 2.26
N LYS A 94 -3.30 7.05 2.47
CA LYS A 94 -3.76 7.97 3.53
C LYS A 94 -3.39 7.48 4.92
N ASN A 95 -3.50 6.18 5.19
CA ASN A 95 -3.09 5.59 6.46
C ASN A 95 -1.59 5.79 6.73
N LEU A 96 -0.75 5.59 5.71
CA LEU A 96 0.69 5.82 5.81
C LEU A 96 1.03 7.29 6.07
N GLU A 97 0.38 8.23 5.39
CA GLU A 97 0.60 9.67 5.57
C GLU A 97 0.22 10.12 6.98
N GLN A 98 -0.92 9.65 7.51
CA GLN A 98 -1.36 9.96 8.87
C GLN A 98 -0.38 9.44 9.92
N THR A 99 0.20 8.26 9.71
CA THR A 99 1.17 7.67 10.64
C THR A 99 2.47 8.47 10.63
N SER A 100 2.93 8.93 9.48
CA SER A 100 4.14 9.77 9.36
C SER A 100 3.97 11.14 10.03
N MET A 101 2.79 11.76 9.93
CA MET A 101 2.48 13.03 10.58
C MET A 101 2.35 12.89 12.12
N GLY A 102 1.78 11.79 12.61
CA GLY A 102 1.64 11.51 14.03
C GLY A 102 2.97 11.37 14.76
N SER A 103 3.99 10.83 14.10
CA SER A 103 5.35 10.71 14.65
C SER A 103 6.06 12.07 14.79
N SER A 104 5.72 13.05 13.97
CA SER A 104 6.28 14.40 14.05
C SER A 104 5.61 15.27 15.14
N ASN A 105 4.37 14.99 15.52
CA ASN A 105 3.63 15.77 16.52
C ASN A 105 3.81 15.29 17.96
N SER A 106 4.37 14.12 18.20
CA SER A 106 4.64 13.64 19.57
C SER A 106 5.88 14.27 20.21
N ILE A 107 6.62 15.13 19.49
CA ILE A 107 7.78 15.86 20.04
C ILE A 107 7.40 17.23 20.66
N ILE A 108 6.14 17.68 20.53
CA ILE A 108 5.74 19.05 20.98
C ILE A 108 4.50 19.04 21.90
N LYS A 109 4.36 18.11 22.84
CA LYS A 109 3.49 18.32 24.01
C LYS A 109 3.81 17.31 25.10
N ASP A 110 4.79 17.66 25.95
CA ASP A 110 4.65 17.54 27.38
C ASP A 110 5.82 18.27 28.07
N LYS A 111 5.60 19.57 28.32
CA LYS A 111 6.29 20.29 29.41
C LYS A 111 5.30 20.45 30.54
N SER A 112 5.20 19.47 31.40
CA SER A 112 4.93 19.62 32.83
C SER A 112 4.72 18.25 33.48
N SER A 113 5.80 17.66 33.97
CA SER A 113 5.85 16.96 35.26
C SER A 113 7.28 16.45 35.45
N GLN A 114 7.95 17.09 36.40
CA GLN A 114 9.25 16.65 36.89
C GLN A 114 9.10 15.28 37.55
N THR A 115 9.75 14.29 37.01
CA THR A 115 10.28 13.17 37.80
C THR A 115 11.54 12.68 37.10
N ASN A 116 12.66 12.79 37.80
CA ASN A 116 13.97 12.35 37.37
C ASN A 116 13.97 10.84 37.08
N GLN A 117 13.90 10.48 35.82
CA GLN A 117 14.50 9.27 35.30
C GLN A 117 15.34 9.66 34.10
N LYS A 118 16.65 9.60 34.29
CA LYS A 118 17.68 9.70 33.27
C LYS A 118 17.53 8.47 32.38
N THR A 119 16.60 8.53 31.43
CA THR A 119 16.62 7.65 30.28
C THR A 119 17.66 8.25 29.35
N GLU A 120 18.79 7.61 29.21
CA GLU A 120 19.74 7.90 28.16
C GLU A 120 18.94 7.91 26.86
N ALA A 121 18.90 9.05 26.20
CA ALA A 121 18.39 9.20 24.85
C ALA A 121 19.41 8.49 23.95
N GLY A 122 19.26 7.17 23.81
CA GLY A 122 19.91 6.41 22.75
C GLY A 122 19.50 7.06 21.44
N SER A 123 20.46 7.51 20.64
CA SER A 123 20.20 8.08 19.34
C SER A 123 19.42 7.01 18.54
N GLU A 124 18.26 7.40 18.03
CA GLU A 124 17.43 6.49 17.22
C GLU A 124 18.25 5.97 16.03
N ALA A 125 18.34 4.64 15.89
CA ALA A 125 19.08 4.03 14.81
C ALA A 125 18.57 4.51 13.44
N ARG A 126 19.48 4.77 12.54
CA ARG A 126 19.20 5.27 11.18
C ARG A 126 19.57 4.21 10.15
N VAL A 127 18.93 4.26 8.99
CA VAL A 127 19.10 3.25 7.94
C VAL A 127 19.48 3.93 6.62
N ILE A 128 20.47 3.36 5.95
CA ILE A 128 20.82 3.64 4.55
C ILE A 128 20.65 2.34 3.76
N ILE A 129 20.05 2.40 2.58
CA ILE A 129 19.92 1.27 1.67
C ILE A 129 20.69 1.60 0.39
N LYS A 130 21.80 0.89 0.13
CA LYS A 130 22.63 1.14 -1.06
C LYS A 130 21.91 0.78 -2.35
N ASP A 131 21.29 -0.39 -2.40
CA ASP A 131 20.48 -0.87 -3.53
C ASP A 131 19.11 -1.32 -3.04
N LEU A 132 18.11 -0.48 -3.29
CA LEU A 132 16.69 -0.79 -3.06
C LEU A 132 16.04 -1.24 -4.36
N LYS A 133 15.44 -2.42 -4.39
CA LYS A 133 14.83 -3.00 -5.59
C LYS A 133 13.39 -3.45 -5.35
N PHE A 134 12.54 -3.16 -6.32
CA PHE A 134 11.21 -3.77 -6.45
C PHE A 134 11.19 -4.47 -7.80
N ILE A 135 11.11 -5.81 -7.81
CA ILE A 135 11.14 -6.64 -9.01
C ILE A 135 9.93 -7.56 -9.08
N ASN A 136 9.56 -7.96 -10.28
CA ASN A 136 8.42 -8.85 -10.52
C ASN A 136 7.12 -8.36 -9.87
N THR A 137 6.86 -7.07 -9.91
CA THR A 137 5.65 -6.46 -9.35
C THR A 137 4.50 -6.59 -10.34
N GLN A 138 3.35 -7.07 -9.88
CA GLN A 138 2.13 -7.17 -10.65
C GLN A 138 1.01 -6.38 -10.00
N LEU A 139 0.16 -5.80 -10.84
CA LEU A 139 -1.03 -5.08 -10.46
C LEU A 139 -2.25 -5.81 -11.00
N ASN A 140 -3.09 -6.32 -10.12
CA ASN A 140 -4.41 -6.83 -10.48
C ASN A 140 -5.45 -5.71 -10.24
N ILE A 141 -6.12 -5.28 -11.31
CA ILE A 141 -7.11 -4.21 -11.25
C ILE A 141 -8.50 -4.85 -11.24
N ASP A 142 -9.25 -4.65 -10.17
CA ASP A 142 -10.63 -5.11 -10.00
C ASP A 142 -11.53 -3.92 -9.64
N THR A 143 -11.93 -3.18 -10.66
CA THR A 143 -12.85 -2.06 -10.54
C THR A 143 -14.18 -2.39 -11.25
N GLN A 144 -15.22 -1.59 -11.01
CA GLN A 144 -16.51 -1.76 -11.69
C GLN A 144 -16.43 -1.51 -13.21
N TRP A 145 -15.42 -0.77 -13.65
CA TRP A 145 -15.28 -0.31 -15.03
C TRP A 145 -14.20 -1.05 -15.81
N PHE A 146 -13.22 -1.61 -15.09
CA PHE A 146 -12.05 -2.15 -15.71
C PHE A 146 -11.47 -3.29 -14.88
N LYS A 147 -11.15 -4.39 -15.54
CA LYS A 147 -10.46 -5.55 -14.95
C LYS A 147 -9.29 -5.89 -15.83
N ASP A 148 -8.10 -5.90 -15.26
CA ASP A 148 -6.87 -6.23 -15.97
C ASP A 148 -5.79 -6.67 -14.98
N THR A 149 -4.78 -7.38 -15.49
CA THR A 149 -3.55 -7.67 -14.76
C THR A 149 -2.38 -7.07 -15.53
N VAL A 150 -1.61 -6.24 -14.85
CA VAL A 150 -0.53 -5.46 -15.45
C VAL A 150 0.77 -5.75 -14.74
N GLU A 151 1.84 -5.93 -15.48
CA GLU A 151 3.20 -5.93 -14.93
C GLU A 151 3.64 -4.50 -14.70
N VAL A 152 4.14 -4.25 -13.49
CA VAL A 152 4.73 -2.97 -13.11
C VAL A 152 6.23 -3.03 -13.35
N PRO A 153 6.82 -2.08 -14.08
CA PRO A 153 8.26 -2.09 -14.35
C PRO A 153 9.09 -2.11 -13.06
N ASP A 154 10.19 -2.83 -13.09
CA ASP A 154 11.13 -2.91 -11.98
C ASP A 154 11.64 -1.52 -11.58
N VAL A 155 11.83 -1.33 -10.29
CA VAL A 155 12.34 -0.08 -9.71
C VAL A 155 13.65 -0.38 -8.99
N VAL A 156 14.68 0.40 -9.30
CA VAL A 156 15.96 0.38 -8.59
C VAL A 156 16.25 1.78 -8.08
N ILE A 157 16.40 1.93 -6.77
CA ILE A 157 16.73 3.18 -6.12
C ILE A 157 18.08 2.99 -5.40
N ARG A 158 19.04 3.86 -5.73
CA ARG A 158 20.36 3.81 -5.14
C ARG A 158 20.51 4.81 -4.00
N ASN A 159 21.26 4.42 -2.98
CA ASN A 159 21.62 5.27 -1.85
C ASN A 159 20.40 5.89 -1.14
N PHE A 160 19.35 5.10 -0.98
CA PHE A 160 18.15 5.54 -0.27
C PHE A 160 18.49 5.87 1.19
N GLY A 161 18.14 7.08 1.60
CA GLY A 161 18.41 7.59 2.94
C GLY A 161 19.81 8.20 3.15
N ALA A 162 20.71 8.11 2.15
CA ALA A 162 22.04 8.73 2.26
C ALA A 162 21.98 10.28 2.20
N PRO A 163 22.96 11.00 2.77
CA PRO A 163 24.13 10.46 3.48
C PRO A 163 23.89 10.13 4.97
N ASN A 164 22.83 10.67 5.59
CA ASN A 164 22.68 10.68 7.05
C ASN A 164 21.79 9.53 7.58
N GLY A 165 21.22 8.73 6.70
CA GLY A 165 20.25 7.70 7.05
C GLY A 165 18.85 8.26 7.34
N ILE A 166 17.86 7.39 7.29
CA ILE A 166 16.46 7.65 7.68
C ILE A 166 16.23 6.99 9.05
N PRO A 167 15.52 7.63 9.99
CA PRO A 167 15.16 6.99 11.25
C PRO A 167 14.49 5.63 10.99
N ILE A 168 14.86 4.60 11.73
CA ILE A 168 14.43 3.21 11.49
C ILE A 168 12.91 3.06 11.48
N ASN A 169 12.20 3.79 12.31
CA ASN A 169 10.74 3.80 12.38
C ASN A 169 10.07 4.46 11.16
N HIS A 170 10.79 5.24 10.35
CA HIS A 170 10.29 5.86 9.12
C HIS A 170 10.57 5.03 7.87
N VAL A 171 11.49 4.06 7.94
CA VAL A 171 11.90 3.26 6.77
C VAL A 171 10.71 2.50 6.17
N GLY A 172 9.97 1.75 6.99
CA GLY A 172 8.83 0.97 6.51
C GLY A 172 7.76 1.83 5.80
N PRO A 173 7.25 2.90 6.42
CA PRO A 173 6.32 3.82 5.77
C PRO A 173 6.85 4.43 4.46
N GLU A 174 8.12 4.83 4.41
CA GLU A 174 8.70 5.41 3.19
C GLU A 174 8.83 4.38 2.06
N LEU A 175 9.28 3.16 2.37
CA LEU A 175 9.35 2.07 1.38
C LEU A 175 7.97 1.71 0.83
N MET A 176 6.98 1.64 1.70
CA MET A 176 5.60 1.35 1.29
C MET A 176 5.02 2.46 0.41
N LYS A 177 5.28 3.73 0.74
CA LYS A 177 4.89 4.86 -0.11
C LYS A 177 5.50 4.77 -1.51
N ILE A 178 6.78 4.40 -1.61
CA ILE A 178 7.45 4.22 -2.91
C ILE A 178 6.72 3.16 -3.73
N ALA A 179 6.46 1.98 -3.15
CA ALA A 179 5.77 0.89 -3.83
C ALA A 179 4.35 1.28 -4.27
N LEU A 180 3.55 1.87 -3.37
CA LEU A 180 2.18 2.24 -3.67
C LEU A 180 2.07 3.41 -4.65
N ARG A 181 2.99 4.38 -4.61
CA ARG A 181 3.03 5.47 -5.60
C ARG A 181 3.40 4.95 -6.99
N ARG A 182 4.31 3.99 -7.07
CA ARG A 182 4.62 3.35 -8.36
C ARG A 182 3.42 2.62 -8.95
N ILE A 183 2.68 1.91 -8.11
CA ILE A 183 1.41 1.29 -8.51
C ILE A 183 0.39 2.35 -8.95
N GLN A 184 0.27 3.45 -8.22
CA GLN A 184 -0.60 4.57 -8.59
C GLN A 184 -0.26 5.14 -9.96
N GLU A 185 1.02 5.37 -10.26
CA GLU A 185 1.48 5.83 -11.58
C GLU A 185 1.04 4.88 -12.69
N GLU A 186 1.20 3.56 -12.51
CA GLU A 186 0.76 2.58 -13.50
C GLU A 186 -0.76 2.56 -13.69
N VAL A 187 -1.53 2.70 -12.62
CA VAL A 187 -2.99 2.81 -12.68
C VAL A 187 -3.43 4.05 -13.46
N GLU A 188 -2.79 5.18 -13.21
CA GLU A 188 -3.07 6.45 -13.90
C GLU A 188 -2.65 6.39 -15.37
N ASN A 189 -1.51 5.74 -15.69
CA ASN A 189 -1.07 5.49 -17.06
C ASN A 189 -2.06 4.63 -17.86
N LYS A 190 -2.82 3.78 -17.20
CA LYS A 190 -3.94 3.02 -17.79
C LYS A 190 -5.22 3.86 -17.96
N GLY A 191 -5.19 5.13 -17.65
CA GLY A 191 -6.34 6.05 -17.76
C GLY A 191 -7.34 5.94 -16.62
N LEU A 192 -7.04 5.18 -15.58
CA LEU A 192 -7.86 5.10 -14.38
C LEU A 192 -7.54 6.28 -13.45
N ARG A 193 -8.56 7.03 -13.08
CA ARG A 193 -8.41 8.14 -12.15
C ARG A 193 -8.88 7.73 -10.77
N LEU A 194 -8.03 7.95 -9.77
CA LEU A 194 -8.27 7.51 -8.38
C LEU A 194 -8.89 8.61 -7.51
N ASN A 195 -9.28 9.73 -8.11
CA ASN A 195 -9.90 10.85 -7.42
C ASN A 195 -11.32 10.48 -6.96
N GLU A 196 -11.63 10.69 -5.69
CA GLU A 196 -12.92 10.37 -5.09
C GLU A 196 -14.10 11.02 -5.82
N LYS A 197 -13.95 12.26 -6.28
CA LYS A 197 -14.97 12.99 -7.04
C LYS A 197 -15.26 12.31 -8.37
N GLU A 198 -14.24 11.93 -9.10
CA GLU A 198 -14.38 11.26 -10.41
C GLU A 198 -14.94 9.85 -10.26
N ILE A 199 -14.58 9.13 -9.19
CA ILE A 199 -15.17 7.83 -8.85
C ILE A 199 -16.69 7.99 -8.62
N LYS A 200 -17.10 8.94 -7.79
CA LYS A 200 -18.52 9.21 -7.52
C LYS A 200 -19.29 9.61 -8.77
N GLU A 201 -18.71 10.46 -9.62
CA GLU A 201 -19.33 10.85 -10.89
C GLU A 201 -19.42 9.69 -11.88
N GLY A 202 -18.42 8.82 -11.91
CA GLY A 202 -18.43 7.58 -12.70
C GLY A 202 -19.55 6.63 -12.26
N VAL A 203 -19.67 6.37 -10.95
CA VAL A 203 -20.74 5.54 -10.37
C VAL A 203 -22.11 6.12 -10.71
N ARG A 204 -22.28 7.43 -10.54
CA ARG A 204 -23.55 8.12 -10.86
C ARG A 204 -23.94 7.92 -12.32
N ARG A 205 -23.02 8.17 -13.26
CA ARG A 205 -23.26 8.00 -14.70
C ARG A 205 -23.67 6.59 -15.07
N LYS A 206 -23.06 5.58 -14.43
CA LYS A 206 -23.42 4.18 -14.66
C LYS A 206 -24.83 3.88 -14.18
N LEU A 207 -25.19 4.31 -12.95
CA LEU A 207 -26.53 4.12 -12.40
C LEU A 207 -27.59 4.82 -13.25
N GLU A 208 -27.32 6.03 -13.74
CA GLU A 208 -28.20 6.76 -14.65
C GLU A 208 -28.38 5.99 -15.97
N GLY A 209 -27.31 5.44 -16.54
CA GLY A 209 -27.35 4.62 -17.75
C GLY A 209 -28.15 3.33 -17.57
N GLU A 210 -27.95 2.60 -16.46
CA GLU A 210 -28.72 1.40 -16.13
C GLU A 210 -30.20 1.71 -15.91
N LEU A 211 -30.51 2.84 -15.28
CA LEU A 211 -31.91 3.29 -15.09
C LEU A 211 -32.59 3.62 -16.41
N GLU A 212 -31.92 4.30 -17.32
CA GLU A 212 -32.41 4.59 -18.67
C GLU A 212 -32.65 3.32 -19.49
N GLU A 213 -31.75 2.34 -19.40
CA GLU A 213 -31.91 1.05 -20.07
C GLU A 213 -33.12 0.28 -19.52
N LEU A 214 -33.30 0.27 -18.18
CA LEU A 214 -34.46 -0.34 -17.55
C LEU A 214 -35.78 0.34 -17.96
N LYS A 215 -35.80 1.68 -18.01
CA LYS A 215 -36.95 2.44 -18.51
C LYS A 215 -37.26 2.09 -19.96
N GLY A 216 -36.23 1.99 -20.80
CA GLY A 216 -36.39 1.56 -22.20
C GLY A 216 -36.98 0.16 -22.35
N LYS A 217 -36.48 -0.80 -21.55
CA LYS A 217 -37.02 -2.19 -21.54
C LYS A 217 -38.48 -2.24 -21.06
N LEU A 218 -38.81 -1.49 -20.02
CA LEU A 218 -40.20 -1.40 -19.52
C LEU A 218 -41.14 -0.78 -20.55
N ASN A 219 -40.70 0.30 -21.19
CA ASN A 219 -41.50 0.99 -22.21
C ASN A 219 -41.76 0.10 -23.44
N ASN A 220 -40.74 -0.65 -23.87
CA ASN A 220 -40.89 -1.61 -24.98
C ASN A 220 -41.78 -2.79 -24.62
N LYS A 221 -41.72 -3.30 -23.37
CA LYS A 221 -42.66 -4.33 -22.89
C LYS A 221 -44.10 -3.82 -22.85
N ALA A 222 -44.30 -2.59 -22.36
CA ALA A 222 -45.62 -1.96 -22.33
C ALA A 222 -46.19 -1.79 -23.74
N LYS A 223 -45.41 -1.24 -24.68
CA LYS A 223 -45.83 -1.12 -26.09
C LYS A 223 -46.14 -2.47 -26.73
N GLY A 224 -45.32 -3.51 -26.45
CA GLY A 224 -45.60 -4.88 -26.92
C GLY A 224 -46.87 -5.47 -26.35
N PHE A 225 -47.22 -5.15 -25.11
CA PHE A 225 -48.44 -5.58 -24.46
C PHE A 225 -49.71 -4.88 -25.07
N PHE A 226 -49.64 -3.55 -25.24
CA PHE A 226 -50.73 -2.81 -25.88
C PHE A 226 -50.98 -3.25 -27.32
N LYS A 227 -49.93 -3.51 -28.10
CA LYS A 227 -50.03 -4.05 -29.45
C LYS A 227 -50.70 -5.44 -29.48
N LYS A 228 -50.50 -6.30 -28.47
CA LYS A 228 -51.19 -7.59 -28.36
C LYS A 228 -52.65 -7.48 -27.96
N LEU A 229 -53.05 -6.39 -27.31
CA LEU A 229 -54.42 -6.10 -26.93
C LEU A 229 -55.20 -5.39 -28.05
N GLY A 230 -54.56 -5.07 -29.19
CA GLY A 230 -55.25 -4.39 -30.30
C GLY A 230 -55.51 -2.90 -30.07
N LEU A 231 -54.75 -2.27 -29.12
CA LEU A 231 -54.81 -0.86 -28.77
C LEU A 231 -53.63 -0.11 -29.36
#